data_8d461b373e2ed2ca28c582946b3ebb0b
#
_entry.id   8d461b373e2ed2ca28c582946b3ebb0b
#
_cell.length_a   1.000
_cell.length_b   1.000
_cell.length_c   1.000
_cell.angle_alpha   90.00
_cell.angle_beta   90.00
_cell.angle_gamma   90.00
#
_symmetry.space_group_name_H-M   'P 1'
#
loop_
_entity.id
_entity.type
_entity.pdbx_description
1 polymer ?
#
loop_
_entity_poly.entity_id
_entity_poly.type
_entity_poly.pdbx_seq_one_letter_code
_entity_poly.pdbx_strand_id
1 'polypeptide(L)'
;MLGTADADFYGHQTKHGSFVFGGSSGLEPFNKDNGTPVTSSKTAPCICRGIMKYFPDLAEAKIVRTWGGWMDKSADGVPALGKVDEVPGLYVACAFNGHGFGIAPAAGEQLAKLIVTGQTDVDLTELHYDRFKAKI
;
A
#
# COMPACT_ATOMS: atom_id res chain seq x y z
N MET A 1 -10.31 9.12 3.22
CA MET A 1 -8.96 9.00 3.80
C MET A 1 -8.30 10.38 3.77
N LEU A 2 -7.70 10.80 4.86
CA LEU A 2 -6.93 12.04 4.96
C LEU A 2 -5.44 11.69 5.01
N GLY A 3 -4.62 12.47 4.33
CA GLY A 3 -3.17 12.38 4.39
C GLY A 3 -2.57 13.78 4.55
N THR A 4 -1.36 13.88 5.05
CA THR A 4 -0.66 15.14 5.23
C THR A 4 0.72 15.08 4.58
N ALA A 5 1.15 16.20 4.01
CA ALA A 5 2.43 16.27 3.31
C ALA A 5 3.63 16.40 4.25
N ASP A 6 3.43 16.95 5.45
CA ASP A 6 4.51 17.34 6.36
C ASP A 6 4.56 16.52 7.67
N ALA A 7 3.63 15.59 7.88
CA ALA A 7 3.58 14.75 9.08
C ALA A 7 3.53 13.25 8.80
N ASP A 8 3.63 12.86 7.52
CA ASP A 8 3.69 11.49 7.01
C ASP A 8 2.72 10.53 7.70
N PHE A 9 1.47 10.96 7.86
CA PHE A 9 0.41 10.07 8.33
C PHE A 9 -0.83 10.15 7.44
N TYR A 10 -1.59 9.10 7.45
CA TYR A 10 -2.91 9.00 6.82
C TYR A 10 -3.88 8.32 7.78
N GLY A 11 -5.18 8.49 7.56
CA GLY A 11 -6.14 7.82 8.42
C GLY A 11 -7.58 8.08 8.05
N HIS A 12 -8.46 7.46 8.82
CA HIS A 12 -9.91 7.65 8.73
C HIS A 12 -10.57 7.33 10.06
N GLN A 13 -11.77 7.83 10.23
CA GLN A 13 -12.65 7.42 11.31
C GLN A 13 -13.53 6.26 10.83
N THR A 14 -13.67 5.25 11.67
CA THR A 14 -14.60 4.14 11.42
C THR A 14 -16.03 4.56 11.74
N LYS A 15 -17.01 3.84 11.21
CA LYS A 15 -18.42 4.09 11.54
C LYS A 15 -18.77 3.90 13.02
N HIS A 16 -17.91 3.25 13.79
CA HIS A 16 -18.09 3.04 15.24
C HIS A 16 -17.35 4.08 16.09
N GLY A 17 -16.79 5.11 15.47
CA GLY A 17 -16.12 6.20 16.16
C GLY A 17 -14.62 6.02 16.43
N SER A 18 -14.07 4.82 16.25
CA SER A 18 -12.62 4.60 16.37
C SER A 18 -11.86 5.24 15.21
N PHE A 19 -10.63 5.67 15.50
CA PHE A 19 -9.71 6.17 14.48
C PHE A 19 -8.69 5.09 14.12
N VAL A 20 -8.37 4.99 12.84
CA VAL A 20 -7.27 4.17 12.31
C VAL A 20 -6.30 5.12 11.63
N PHE A 21 -5.08 5.15 12.14
CA PHE A 21 -4.01 5.96 11.58
C PHE A 21 -2.84 5.08 11.18
N GLY A 22 -2.25 5.39 10.05
CA GLY A 22 -1.04 4.77 9.54
C GLY A 22 -0.04 5.82 9.12
N GLY A 23 1.19 5.41 8.95
CA GLY A 23 2.27 6.28 8.51
C GLY A 23 3.62 5.60 8.71
N SER A 24 4.68 6.37 8.50
CA SER A 24 6.05 5.92 8.66
C SER A 24 6.82 6.88 9.55
N SER A 25 7.74 6.35 10.31
CA SER A 25 8.73 7.16 11.06
C SER A 25 10.06 7.26 10.32
N GLY A 26 10.20 6.60 9.17
CA GLY A 26 11.49 6.41 8.50
C GLY A 26 12.45 5.47 9.24
N LEU A 27 11.98 4.82 10.30
CA LEU A 27 12.77 3.91 11.12
C LEU A 27 12.46 2.47 10.73
N GLU A 28 13.46 1.59 10.80
CA GLU A 28 13.31 0.18 10.42
C GLU A 28 12.22 -0.52 11.25
N PRO A 29 11.18 -1.04 10.61
CA PRO A 29 9.99 -1.54 11.29
C PRO A 29 9.90 -3.07 11.31
N PHE A 30 10.95 -3.84 11.03
CA PHE A 30 10.82 -5.30 10.98
C PHE A 30 11.94 -6.02 11.74
N ASN A 31 11.61 -7.22 12.19
CA ASN A 31 12.59 -8.14 12.76
C ASN A 31 13.38 -8.81 11.61
N LYS A 32 14.68 -8.56 11.55
CA LYS A 32 15.56 -9.09 10.49
C LYS A 32 15.73 -10.60 10.57
N ASP A 33 15.58 -11.19 11.75
CA ASP A 33 15.84 -12.62 11.96
C ASP A 33 14.75 -13.51 11.38
N ASN A 34 13.50 -13.07 11.44
CA ASN A 34 12.35 -13.86 10.96
C ASN A 34 11.48 -13.14 9.91
N GLY A 35 11.88 -11.95 9.50
CA GLY A 35 11.12 -11.16 8.53
C GLY A 35 9.74 -10.68 8.99
N THR A 36 9.41 -10.80 10.28
CA THR A 36 8.11 -10.41 10.80
C THR A 36 8.02 -8.90 10.91
N PRO A 37 6.99 -8.25 10.31
CA PRO A 37 6.75 -6.83 10.51
C PRO A 37 6.43 -6.55 11.97
N VAL A 38 7.11 -5.58 12.56
CA VAL A 38 6.87 -5.14 13.93
C VAL A 38 6.72 -3.63 13.99
N THR A 39 5.93 -3.14 14.92
CA THR A 39 5.88 -1.71 15.21
C THR A 39 7.07 -1.34 16.08
N SER A 40 7.86 -0.36 15.65
CA SER A 40 8.93 0.16 16.51
C SER A 40 8.32 1.03 17.62
N SER A 41 9.00 1.07 18.77
CA SER A 41 8.63 1.95 19.88
C SER A 41 8.64 3.44 19.52
N LYS A 42 9.20 3.81 18.38
CA LYS A 42 9.31 5.20 17.89
C LYS A 42 8.24 5.54 16.84
N THR A 43 7.71 4.55 16.12
CA THR A 43 6.75 4.79 15.02
C THR A 43 5.41 5.30 15.55
N ALA A 44 4.79 4.64 16.52
CA ALA A 44 3.52 5.06 17.06
C ALA A 44 3.58 6.46 17.70
N PRO A 45 4.56 6.80 18.56
CA PRO A 45 4.72 8.17 19.06
C PRO A 45 4.95 9.23 17.98
N CYS A 46 5.66 8.88 16.90
CA CYS A 46 5.87 9.79 15.76
C CYS A 46 4.55 10.12 15.06
N ILE A 47 3.76 9.10 14.75
CA ILE A 47 2.43 9.26 14.14
C ILE A 47 1.51 10.05 15.08
N CYS A 48 1.48 9.73 16.38
CA CYS A 48 0.66 10.46 17.35
C CYS A 48 1.01 11.95 17.42
N ARG A 49 2.30 12.32 17.38
CA ARG A 49 2.69 13.74 17.33
C ARG A 49 2.15 14.44 16.08
N GLY A 50 2.22 13.76 14.92
CA GLY A 50 1.64 14.27 13.69
C GLY A 50 0.12 14.47 13.82
N ILE A 51 -0.59 13.48 14.36
CA ILE A 51 -2.04 13.54 14.58
C ILE A 51 -2.40 14.70 15.48
N MET A 52 -1.77 14.85 16.64
CA MET A 52 -2.05 15.92 17.60
C MET A 52 -1.78 17.33 17.05
N LYS A 53 -0.85 17.45 16.09
CA LYS A 53 -0.59 18.71 15.40
C LYS A 53 -1.79 19.18 14.58
N TYR A 54 -2.51 18.26 13.93
CA TYR A 54 -3.65 18.55 13.04
C TYR A 54 -5.01 18.38 13.72
N PHE A 55 -5.07 17.53 14.74
CA PHE A 55 -6.29 17.20 15.49
C PHE A 55 -6.00 17.25 17.00
N PRO A 56 -5.86 18.46 17.59
CA PRO A 56 -5.52 18.62 19.00
C PRO A 56 -6.52 17.93 19.95
N ASP A 57 -7.78 17.86 19.57
CA ASP A 57 -8.84 17.19 20.35
C ASP A 57 -8.60 15.68 20.53
N LEU A 58 -7.70 15.09 19.76
CA LEU A 58 -7.32 13.68 19.89
C LEU A 58 -6.15 13.48 20.88
N ALA A 59 -5.66 14.51 21.56
CA ALA A 59 -4.54 14.38 22.50
C ALA A 59 -4.81 13.39 23.64
N GLU A 60 -6.07 13.31 24.10
CA GLU A 60 -6.51 12.38 25.14
C GLU A 60 -6.94 11.01 24.63
N ALA A 61 -6.90 10.77 23.32
CA ALA A 61 -7.26 9.49 22.73
C ALA A 61 -6.24 8.39 23.10
N LYS A 62 -6.76 7.21 23.40
CA LYS A 62 -5.92 6.07 23.81
C LYS A 62 -5.59 5.19 22.62
N ILE A 63 -4.34 4.79 22.48
CA ILE A 63 -3.92 3.78 21.54
C ILE A 63 -4.38 2.42 22.08
N VAL A 64 -5.29 1.76 21.35
CA VAL A 64 -5.81 0.44 21.72
C VAL A 64 -5.08 -0.68 21.01
N ARG A 65 -4.45 -0.40 19.87
CA ARG A 65 -3.72 -1.40 19.06
C ARG A 65 -2.74 -0.74 18.12
N THR A 66 -1.60 -1.38 17.91
CA THR A 66 -0.64 -1.08 16.83
C THR A 66 -0.29 -2.35 16.08
N TRP A 67 0.00 -2.22 14.80
CA TRP A 67 0.51 -3.33 13.97
C TRP A 67 1.40 -2.80 12.86
N GLY A 68 2.22 -3.67 12.31
CA GLY A 68 2.99 -3.44 11.10
C GLY A 68 2.57 -4.42 10.01
N GLY A 69 2.90 -4.12 8.76
CA GLY A 69 2.65 -4.98 7.62
C GLY A 69 3.69 -4.80 6.54
N TRP A 70 3.85 -5.81 5.70
CA TRP A 70 4.65 -5.71 4.49
C TRP A 70 3.95 -4.85 3.46
N MET A 71 4.75 -4.07 2.75
CA MET A 71 4.31 -3.33 1.57
C MET A 71 5.08 -3.85 0.37
N ASP A 72 4.37 -4.37 -0.61
CA ASP A 72 4.93 -4.77 -1.89
C ASP A 72 5.18 -3.53 -2.75
N LYS A 73 6.44 -3.32 -3.15
CA LYS A 73 6.87 -2.14 -3.91
C LYS A 73 7.59 -2.54 -5.18
N SER A 74 7.23 -1.87 -6.28
CA SER A 74 8.02 -1.86 -7.50
C SER A 74 9.13 -0.80 -7.44
N ALA A 75 10.13 -0.94 -8.30
CA ALA A 75 11.24 0.01 -8.38
C ALA A 75 10.81 1.40 -8.88
N ASP A 76 9.77 1.46 -9.71
CA ASP A 76 9.24 2.68 -10.33
C ASP A 76 8.01 3.26 -9.64
N GLY A 77 7.51 2.60 -8.57
CA GLY A 77 6.30 3.03 -7.88
C GLY A 77 4.99 2.73 -8.62
N VAL A 78 5.04 2.00 -9.74
CA VAL A 78 3.87 1.64 -10.56
C VAL A 78 3.54 0.16 -10.37
N PRO A 79 2.27 -0.25 -10.18
CA PRO A 79 1.90 -1.65 -10.05
C PRO A 79 2.28 -2.49 -11.26
N ALA A 80 2.47 -3.79 -11.07
CA ALA A 80 2.56 -4.75 -12.16
C ALA A 80 1.22 -5.48 -12.31
N LEU A 81 0.63 -5.38 -13.51
CA LEU A 81 -0.67 -5.96 -13.82
C LEU A 81 -0.67 -6.50 -15.24
N GLY A 82 -0.99 -7.78 -15.41
CA GLY A 82 -1.12 -8.37 -16.73
C GLY A 82 -0.58 -9.77 -16.84
N LYS A 83 -0.39 -10.21 -18.08
CA LYS A 83 0.13 -11.53 -18.44
C LYS A 83 1.65 -11.57 -18.29
N VAL A 84 2.18 -12.71 -17.91
CA VAL A 84 3.62 -13.01 -17.93
C VAL A 84 3.94 -13.77 -19.21
N ASP A 85 4.59 -13.14 -20.17
CA ASP A 85 4.75 -13.70 -21.51
C ASP A 85 5.62 -14.97 -21.56
N GLU A 86 6.60 -15.09 -20.65
CA GLU A 86 7.48 -16.26 -20.59
C GLU A 86 6.82 -17.50 -20.00
N VAL A 87 5.73 -17.33 -19.28
CA VAL A 87 5.05 -18.43 -18.58
C VAL A 87 3.60 -18.50 -19.03
N PRO A 88 3.27 -19.37 -19.98
CA PRO A 88 1.90 -19.51 -20.46
C PRO A 88 0.90 -19.73 -19.34
N GLY A 89 -0.16 -18.92 -19.31
CA GLY A 89 -1.23 -18.99 -18.31
C GLY A 89 -0.93 -18.30 -16.99
N LEU A 90 0.26 -17.70 -16.81
CA LEU A 90 0.56 -16.90 -15.63
C LEU A 90 0.15 -15.45 -15.84
N TYR A 91 -0.57 -14.91 -14.86
CA TYR A 91 -0.94 -13.51 -14.75
C TYR A 91 -0.51 -12.98 -13.40
N VAL A 92 -0.16 -11.70 -13.33
CA VAL A 92 0.27 -11.03 -12.10
C VAL A 92 -0.59 -9.81 -11.82
N ALA A 93 -0.81 -9.54 -10.53
CA ALA A 93 -1.33 -8.30 -10.00
C ALA A 93 -0.62 -8.04 -8.68
N CYS A 94 0.43 -7.23 -8.68
CA CYS A 94 1.29 -7.03 -7.51
C CYS A 94 1.93 -5.65 -7.50
N ALA A 95 2.71 -5.37 -6.46
CA ALA A 95 3.46 -4.14 -6.28
C ALA A 95 2.58 -2.88 -6.29
N PHE A 96 1.45 -2.92 -5.59
CA PHE A 96 0.51 -1.79 -5.53
C PHE A 96 1.01 -0.60 -4.70
N ASN A 97 2.23 -0.65 -4.17
CA ASN A 97 2.94 0.48 -3.54
C ASN A 97 2.15 1.20 -2.43
N GLY A 98 1.30 0.47 -1.70
CA GLY A 98 0.44 1.02 -0.65
C GLY A 98 -0.90 1.59 -1.14
N HIS A 99 -1.16 1.64 -2.45
CA HIS A 99 -2.40 2.18 -3.04
C HIS A 99 -3.42 1.11 -3.43
N GLY A 100 -3.12 -0.16 -3.17
CA GLY A 100 -3.93 -1.31 -3.63
C GLY A 100 -5.38 -1.25 -3.18
N PHE A 101 -5.67 -0.79 -1.98
CA PHE A 101 -7.05 -0.72 -1.47
C PHE A 101 -7.96 0.12 -2.38
N GLY A 102 -7.48 1.25 -2.90
CA GLY A 102 -8.26 2.13 -3.76
C GLY A 102 -8.42 1.62 -5.19
N ILE A 103 -7.41 0.96 -5.73
CA ILE A 103 -7.38 0.56 -7.15
C ILE A 103 -7.67 -0.92 -7.39
N ALA A 104 -7.64 -1.77 -6.36
CA ALA A 104 -7.83 -3.21 -6.50
C ALA A 104 -9.14 -3.63 -7.20
N PRO A 105 -10.30 -2.99 -6.99
CA PRO A 105 -11.52 -3.37 -7.69
C PRO A 105 -11.38 -3.23 -9.22
N ALA A 106 -10.88 -2.09 -9.69
CA ALA A 106 -10.67 -1.84 -11.12
C ALA A 106 -9.57 -2.76 -11.70
N ALA A 107 -8.46 -2.93 -10.98
CA ALA A 107 -7.39 -3.82 -11.37
C ALA A 107 -7.87 -5.27 -11.49
N GLY A 108 -8.66 -5.74 -10.53
CA GLY A 108 -9.26 -7.08 -10.54
C GLY A 108 -10.22 -7.28 -11.71
N GLU A 109 -11.06 -6.30 -12.01
CA GLU A 109 -11.96 -6.34 -13.16
C GLU A 109 -11.19 -6.45 -14.48
N GLN A 110 -10.19 -5.59 -14.69
CA GLN A 110 -9.40 -5.60 -15.91
C GLN A 110 -8.60 -6.90 -16.06
N LEU A 111 -8.02 -7.42 -14.96
CA LEU A 111 -7.32 -8.69 -15.00
C LEU A 111 -8.25 -9.86 -15.31
N ALA A 112 -9.46 -9.88 -14.75
CA ALA A 112 -10.45 -10.91 -15.05
C ALA A 112 -10.87 -10.87 -16.53
N LYS A 113 -11.12 -9.69 -17.10
CA LYS A 113 -11.40 -9.52 -18.54
C LYS A 113 -10.23 -10.02 -19.40
N LEU A 114 -9.00 -9.63 -19.05
CA LEU A 114 -7.80 -10.09 -19.76
C LEU A 114 -7.69 -11.61 -19.77
N ILE A 115 -7.93 -12.27 -18.64
CA ILE A 115 -7.85 -13.73 -18.52
C ILE A 115 -8.92 -14.42 -19.38
N VAL A 116 -10.16 -13.90 -19.35
CA VAL A 116 -11.30 -14.57 -19.98
C VAL A 116 -11.38 -14.27 -21.49
N THR A 117 -11.11 -13.02 -21.88
CA THR A 117 -11.34 -12.55 -23.24
C THR A 117 -10.06 -12.22 -24.02
N GLY A 118 -8.92 -12.15 -23.34
CA GLY A 118 -7.67 -11.66 -23.91
C GLY A 118 -7.61 -10.14 -24.10
N GLN A 119 -8.62 -9.38 -23.63
CA GLN A 119 -8.74 -7.94 -23.84
C GLN A 119 -9.04 -7.22 -22.53
N THR A 120 -8.75 -5.92 -22.51
CA THR A 120 -9.06 -4.99 -21.40
C THR A 120 -9.76 -3.76 -21.92
N ASP A 121 -10.54 -3.08 -21.08
CA ASP A 121 -11.20 -1.82 -21.45
C ASP A 121 -10.24 -0.62 -21.43
N VAL A 122 -9.13 -0.75 -20.72
CA VAL A 122 -8.11 0.29 -20.58
C VAL A 122 -6.75 -0.26 -21.02
N ASP A 123 -5.90 0.62 -21.47
CA ASP A 123 -4.53 0.25 -21.81
C ASP A 123 -3.72 -0.07 -20.54
N LEU A 124 -3.20 -1.30 -20.45
CA LEU A 124 -2.36 -1.77 -19.35
C LEU A 124 -0.88 -1.82 -19.71
N THR A 125 -0.47 -1.28 -20.85
CA THR A 125 0.91 -1.39 -21.35
C THR A 125 1.93 -0.87 -20.34
N GLU A 126 1.65 0.26 -19.68
CA GLU A 126 2.54 0.83 -18.67
C GLU A 126 2.58 0.02 -17.37
N LEU A 127 1.60 -0.84 -17.14
CA LEU A 127 1.52 -1.73 -15.97
C LEU A 127 2.15 -3.10 -16.24
N HIS A 128 2.51 -3.40 -17.48
CA HIS A 128 3.09 -4.70 -17.82
C HIS A 128 4.45 -4.88 -17.15
N TYR A 129 4.70 -6.08 -16.58
CA TYR A 129 5.92 -6.32 -15.81
C TYR A 129 7.19 -6.29 -16.68
N ASP A 130 7.10 -6.49 -18.01
CA ASP A 130 8.20 -6.44 -18.96
C ASP A 130 8.92 -5.08 -19.01
N ARG A 131 8.30 -4.03 -18.48
CA ARG A 131 8.94 -2.72 -18.36
C ARG A 131 10.23 -2.75 -17.52
N PHE A 132 10.40 -3.79 -16.69
CA PHE A 132 11.61 -4.00 -15.90
C PHE A 132 12.67 -4.83 -16.63
N LYS A 133 12.35 -5.40 -17.78
CA LYS A 133 13.32 -6.11 -18.59
C LYS A 133 14.25 -5.10 -19.26
N ALA A 134 15.56 -5.38 -19.25
CA ALA A 134 16.49 -4.58 -20.03
C ALA A 134 16.04 -4.64 -21.50
N LYS A 135 15.88 -3.49 -22.14
CA LYS A 135 15.73 -3.43 -23.59
C LYS A 135 17.07 -3.84 -24.17
N ILE A 136 17.15 -5.09 -24.64
CA ILE A 136 18.31 -5.65 -25.36
C ILE A 136 18.35 -5.01 -26.73
#